data_4ffc98459c8dd4faa11dd6d0e6d3b22d
#
_entry.id   4ffc98459c8dd4faa11dd6d0e6d3b22d
#
_cell.length_a   1.000
_cell.length_b   1.000
_cell.length_c   1.000
_cell.angle_alpha   90.00
_cell.angle_beta   90.00
_cell.angle_gamma   90.00
#
_symmetry.space_group_name_H-M   'P 1'
#
loop_
_entity.id
_entity.type
_entity.pdbx_description
1 polymer ?
#
loop_
_entity_poly.entity_id
_entity_poly.type
_entity_poly.pdbx_seq_one_letter_code
_entity_poly.pdbx_strand_id
1 'polypeptide(L)'
;MGVKEILEFVKVEHTLFSLPFVLIGYIQAHNQFIDELPADSSWISIDIVWILIAAVGARGLAMTLNRIIDRDIDAQNPRTESRHLVSGSMSMRTAWNLAAAFLIMLLFSAWQLNEVALMMAWLPVLAFVIYPYTKRFTWGCHLW
;
A
#
# COMPACT_ATOMS: atom_id res chain seq x y z
N MET A 1 -17.00 -0.15 -13.88
CA MET A 1 -16.26 0.52 -12.80
C MET A 1 -15.20 1.41 -13.44
N GLY A 2 -15.25 2.70 -13.18
CA GLY A 2 -14.30 3.67 -13.75
C GLY A 2 -13.06 3.84 -12.88
N VAL A 3 -11.99 4.40 -13.45
CA VAL A 3 -10.73 4.70 -12.73
C VAL A 3 -11.00 5.57 -11.49
N LYS A 4 -11.91 6.54 -11.58
CA LYS A 4 -12.30 7.42 -10.47
C LYS A 4 -12.81 6.62 -9.26
N GLU A 5 -13.66 5.64 -9.47
CA GLU A 5 -14.20 4.80 -8.40
C GLU A 5 -13.11 3.97 -7.71
N ILE A 6 -12.10 3.50 -8.47
CA ILE A 6 -10.94 2.79 -7.90
C ILE A 6 -10.10 3.74 -7.04
N LEU A 7 -9.81 4.95 -7.53
CA LEU A 7 -9.04 5.95 -6.79
C LEU A 7 -9.72 6.36 -5.48
N GLU A 8 -11.05 6.56 -5.52
CA GLU A 8 -11.86 6.82 -4.32
C GLU A 8 -11.88 5.61 -3.38
N PHE A 9 -11.95 4.40 -3.94
CA PHE A 9 -11.91 3.16 -3.15
C PHE A 9 -10.61 3.01 -2.38
N VAL A 10 -9.46 3.28 -2.97
CA VAL A 10 -8.15 3.17 -2.30
C VAL A 10 -7.72 4.44 -1.57
N LYS A 11 -8.52 5.51 -1.61
CA LYS A 11 -8.21 6.78 -0.96
C LYS A 11 -6.83 7.31 -1.39
N VAL A 12 -6.63 7.48 -2.69
CA VAL A 12 -5.33 7.87 -3.28
C VAL A 12 -4.77 9.17 -2.68
N GLU A 13 -5.64 10.08 -2.24
CA GLU A 13 -5.24 11.34 -1.57
C GLU A 13 -4.34 11.08 -0.35
N HIS A 14 -4.61 9.99 0.40
CA HIS A 14 -3.79 9.62 1.55
C HIS A 14 -2.42 9.04 1.16
N THR A 15 -2.25 8.56 -0.09
CA THR A 15 -0.95 8.13 -0.60
C THR A 15 -0.02 9.34 -0.71
N LEU A 16 -0.53 10.50 -1.10
CA LEU A 16 0.24 11.74 -1.21
C LEU A 16 0.87 12.16 0.12
N PHE A 17 0.21 11.90 1.25
CA PHE A 17 0.76 12.21 2.58
C PHE A 17 1.96 11.34 2.97
N SER A 18 2.05 10.12 2.45
CA SER A 18 3.17 9.23 2.75
C SER A 18 4.36 9.44 1.81
N LEU A 19 4.15 10.03 0.63
CA LEU A 19 5.22 10.25 -0.36
C LEU A 19 6.40 11.07 0.17
N PRO A 20 6.23 12.19 0.90
CA PRO A 20 7.35 12.93 1.45
C PRO A 20 8.26 12.08 2.33
N PHE A 21 7.71 11.19 3.16
CA PHE A 21 8.49 10.30 4.03
C PHE A 21 9.27 9.27 3.22
N VAL A 22 8.66 8.72 2.18
CA VAL A 22 9.33 7.79 1.25
C VAL A 22 10.49 8.48 0.55
N LEU A 23 10.30 9.72 0.05
CA LEU A 23 11.33 10.50 -0.60
C LEU A 23 12.46 10.89 0.35
N ILE A 24 12.15 11.31 1.57
CA ILE A 24 13.16 11.62 2.60
C ILE A 24 13.98 10.36 2.90
N GLY A 25 13.36 9.20 3.08
CA GLY A 25 14.05 7.94 3.29
C GLY A 25 14.98 7.58 2.13
N TYR A 26 14.52 7.76 0.89
CA TYR A 26 15.34 7.54 -0.30
C TYR A 26 16.54 8.48 -0.35
N ILE A 27 16.33 9.79 -0.16
CA ILE A 27 17.40 10.80 -0.16
C ILE A 27 18.43 10.50 0.93
N GLN A 28 17.96 10.13 2.13
CA GLN A 28 18.85 9.83 3.26
C GLN A 28 19.70 8.58 2.97
N ALA A 29 19.09 7.52 2.42
CA ALA A 29 19.82 6.33 2.02
C ALA A 29 20.83 6.64 0.91
N HIS A 30 20.42 7.40 -0.11
CA HIS A 30 21.31 7.80 -1.19
C HIS A 30 22.53 8.59 -0.66
N ASN A 31 22.32 9.55 0.23
CA ASN A 31 23.41 10.35 0.82
C ASN A 31 24.34 9.51 1.71
N GLN A 32 23.82 8.51 2.41
CA GLN A 32 24.62 7.66 3.29
C GLN A 32 25.56 6.74 2.49
N PHE A 33 25.14 6.31 1.31
CA PHE A 33 25.89 5.37 0.48
C PHE A 33 26.44 6.00 -0.80
N ILE A 34 26.50 7.35 -0.88
CA ILE A 34 26.90 8.06 -2.10
C ILE A 34 28.33 7.70 -2.55
N ASP A 35 29.22 7.42 -1.61
CA ASP A 35 30.62 7.06 -1.90
C ASP A 35 30.74 5.62 -2.45
N GLU A 36 29.73 4.80 -2.26
CA GLU A 36 29.65 3.41 -2.76
C GLU A 36 28.94 3.31 -4.11
N LEU A 37 28.28 4.40 -4.55
CA LEU A 37 27.56 4.44 -5.80
C LEU A 37 28.50 4.73 -6.98
N PRO A 38 28.19 4.21 -8.20
CA PRO A 38 28.89 4.59 -9.41
C PRO A 38 28.93 6.12 -9.62
N ALA A 39 30.01 6.65 -10.13
CA ALA A 39 30.22 8.10 -10.31
C ALA A 39 29.20 8.78 -11.23
N ASP A 40 28.47 8.00 -12.04
CA ASP A 40 27.39 8.43 -12.93
C ASP A 40 26.00 8.30 -12.31
N SER A 41 25.91 7.91 -11.03
CA SER A 41 24.63 7.78 -10.32
C SER A 41 23.95 9.13 -10.20
N SER A 42 22.81 9.29 -10.86
CA SER A 42 21.97 10.47 -10.71
C SER A 42 21.13 10.39 -9.45
N TRP A 43 20.78 11.52 -8.84
CA TRP A 43 19.82 11.63 -7.72
C TRP A 43 18.46 11.04 -8.04
N ILE A 44 18.13 10.97 -9.32
CA ILE A 44 16.91 10.34 -9.81
C ILE A 44 17.32 9.07 -10.53
N SER A 45 17.50 8.00 -9.77
CA SER A 45 17.67 6.67 -10.31
C SER A 45 16.31 6.04 -10.67
N ILE A 46 16.33 5.02 -11.52
CA ILE A 46 15.12 4.23 -11.82
C ILE A 46 14.53 3.61 -10.55
N ASP A 47 15.31 3.45 -9.49
CA ASP A 47 14.88 2.89 -8.21
C ASP A 47 13.79 3.73 -7.55
N ILE A 48 13.85 5.07 -7.68
CA ILE A 48 12.79 5.93 -7.14
C ILE A 48 11.44 5.63 -7.79
N VAL A 49 11.44 5.30 -9.08
CA VAL A 49 10.20 4.92 -9.78
C VAL A 49 9.65 3.63 -9.22
N TRP A 50 10.50 2.62 -9.00
CA TRP A 50 10.09 1.34 -8.41
C TRP A 50 9.63 1.50 -6.95
N ILE A 51 10.32 2.34 -6.16
CA ILE A 51 9.91 2.68 -4.80
C ILE A 51 8.51 3.32 -4.78
N LEU A 52 8.24 4.26 -5.68
CA LEU A 52 6.93 4.91 -5.78
C LEU A 52 5.83 3.92 -6.20
N ILE A 53 6.11 3.04 -7.15
CA ILE A 53 5.17 2.00 -7.58
C ILE A 53 4.92 1.01 -6.43
N ALA A 54 5.96 0.60 -5.69
CA ALA A 54 5.83 -0.24 -4.50
C ALA A 54 4.96 0.43 -3.43
N ALA A 55 5.17 1.72 -3.17
CA ALA A 55 4.39 2.48 -2.19
C ALA A 55 2.89 2.56 -2.57
N VAL A 56 2.59 2.79 -3.86
CA VAL A 56 1.21 2.77 -4.37
C VAL A 56 0.61 1.36 -4.24
N GLY A 57 1.36 0.32 -4.62
CA GLY A 57 0.94 -1.08 -4.49
C GLY A 57 0.66 -1.46 -3.04
N ALA A 58 1.57 -1.14 -2.12
CA ALA A 58 1.42 -1.41 -0.70
C ALA A 58 0.18 -0.70 -0.12
N ARG A 59 0.01 0.58 -0.43
CA ARG A 59 -1.13 1.36 0.04
C ARG A 59 -2.46 0.86 -0.52
N GLY A 60 -2.50 0.59 -1.83
CA GLY A 60 -3.68 0.05 -2.49
C GLY A 60 -4.08 -1.31 -1.92
N LEU A 61 -3.11 -2.19 -1.69
CA LEU A 61 -3.32 -3.49 -1.06
C LEU A 61 -3.87 -3.35 0.36
N ALA A 62 -3.22 -2.53 1.21
CA ALA A 62 -3.64 -2.31 2.59
C ALA A 62 -5.08 -1.82 2.67
N MET A 63 -5.45 -0.82 1.87
CA MET A 63 -6.80 -0.26 1.85
C MET A 63 -7.83 -1.26 1.33
N THR A 64 -7.49 -2.04 0.30
CA THR A 64 -8.38 -3.03 -0.28
C THR A 64 -8.64 -4.17 0.70
N LEU A 65 -7.58 -4.73 1.32
CA LEU A 65 -7.71 -5.79 2.33
C LEU A 65 -8.50 -5.31 3.54
N ASN A 66 -8.25 -4.10 4.03
CA ASN A 66 -8.98 -3.52 5.13
C ASN A 66 -10.49 -3.47 4.84
N ARG A 67 -10.88 -3.06 3.63
CA ARG A 67 -12.31 -2.98 3.25
C ARG A 67 -12.95 -4.35 3.01
N ILE A 68 -12.19 -5.33 2.51
CA ILE A 68 -12.66 -6.71 2.35
C ILE A 68 -12.93 -7.33 3.72
N ILE A 69 -11.95 -7.23 4.64
CA ILE A 69 -12.01 -7.86 5.96
C ILE A 69 -13.06 -7.20 6.87
N ASP A 70 -13.22 -5.88 6.75
CA ASP A 70 -14.13 -5.13 7.61
C ASP A 70 -15.55 -4.97 7.05
N ARG A 71 -15.85 -5.54 5.89
CA ARG A 71 -17.12 -5.34 5.20
C ARG A 71 -18.34 -5.46 6.11
N ASP A 72 -18.42 -6.52 6.91
CA ASP A 72 -19.59 -6.81 7.74
C ASP A 72 -19.70 -5.85 8.95
N ILE A 73 -18.55 -5.37 9.45
CA ILE A 73 -18.49 -4.35 10.50
C ILE A 73 -18.86 -2.98 9.94
N ASP A 74 -18.36 -2.67 8.76
CA ASP A 74 -18.67 -1.43 8.05
C ASP A 74 -20.17 -1.30 7.75
N ALA A 75 -20.85 -2.42 7.48
CA ALA A 75 -22.28 -2.45 7.24
C ALA A 75 -23.13 -2.08 8.48
N GLN A 76 -22.56 -2.25 9.68
CA GLN A 76 -23.25 -1.98 10.95
C GLN A 76 -22.98 -0.55 11.46
N ASN A 77 -22.12 0.21 10.78
CA ASN A 77 -21.72 1.56 11.21
C ASN A 77 -22.25 2.61 10.22
N PRO A 78 -23.12 3.55 10.67
CA PRO A 78 -23.67 4.60 9.81
C PRO A 78 -22.66 5.45 9.07
N ARG A 79 -21.42 5.57 9.62
CA ARG A 79 -20.33 6.31 8.98
C ARG A 79 -19.71 5.58 7.81
N THR A 80 -19.82 4.26 7.75
CA THR A 80 -19.13 3.41 6.77
C THR A 80 -20.07 2.59 5.89
N GLU A 81 -21.38 2.61 6.14
CA GLU A 81 -22.40 1.90 5.37
C GLU A 81 -22.44 2.31 3.89
N SER A 82 -22.02 3.53 3.57
CA SER A 82 -21.95 4.03 2.19
C SER A 82 -20.73 3.54 1.41
N ARG A 83 -19.81 2.77 2.03
CA ARG A 83 -18.61 2.26 1.36
C ARG A 83 -18.97 1.32 0.20
N HIS A 84 -18.18 1.34 -0.87
CA HIS A 84 -18.45 0.63 -2.13
C HIS A 84 -18.77 -0.85 -1.99
N LEU A 85 -18.10 -1.58 -1.07
CA LEU A 85 -18.37 -3.01 -0.83
C LEU A 85 -19.64 -3.26 -0.01
N VAL A 86 -20.02 -2.32 0.85
CA VAL A 86 -21.22 -2.40 1.67
C VAL A 86 -22.43 -2.00 0.85
N SER A 87 -22.36 -0.88 0.13
CA SER A 87 -23.42 -0.37 -0.74
C SER A 87 -23.67 -1.23 -1.98
N GLY A 88 -22.78 -2.20 -2.27
CA GLY A 88 -22.89 -3.06 -3.45
C GLY A 88 -22.46 -2.39 -4.76
N SER A 89 -21.95 -1.16 -4.73
CA SER A 89 -21.44 -0.47 -5.93
C SER A 89 -20.14 -1.11 -6.48
N MET A 90 -19.46 -1.93 -5.66
CA MET A 90 -18.33 -2.76 -6.05
C MET A 90 -18.55 -4.21 -5.63
N SER A 91 -18.31 -5.16 -6.54
CA SER A 91 -18.41 -6.58 -6.22
C SER A 91 -17.21 -7.07 -5.40
N MET A 92 -17.42 -8.08 -4.57
CA MET A 92 -16.34 -8.72 -3.79
C MET A 92 -15.25 -9.30 -4.73
N ARG A 93 -15.66 -9.87 -5.88
CA ARG A 93 -14.71 -10.37 -6.90
C ARG A 93 -13.81 -9.26 -7.41
N THR A 94 -14.37 -8.09 -7.69
CA THR A 94 -13.59 -6.91 -8.14
C THR A 94 -12.60 -6.47 -7.07
N ALA A 95 -13.00 -6.44 -5.80
CA ALA A 95 -12.11 -6.09 -4.70
C ALA A 95 -10.94 -7.07 -4.57
N TRP A 96 -11.18 -8.38 -4.66
CA TRP A 96 -10.11 -9.38 -4.65
C TRP A 96 -9.17 -9.27 -5.86
N ASN A 97 -9.70 -8.97 -7.06
CA ASN A 97 -8.87 -8.72 -8.24
C ASN A 97 -7.99 -7.48 -8.06
N LEU A 98 -8.52 -6.43 -7.45
CA LEU A 98 -7.72 -5.24 -7.10
C LEU A 98 -6.64 -5.55 -6.06
N ALA A 99 -6.96 -6.33 -5.03
CA ALA A 99 -5.97 -6.77 -4.04
C ALA A 99 -4.84 -7.56 -4.71
N ALA A 100 -5.17 -8.49 -5.60
CA ALA A 100 -4.19 -9.25 -6.37
C ALA A 100 -3.33 -8.35 -7.27
N ALA A 101 -3.93 -7.38 -7.96
CA ALA A 101 -3.21 -6.44 -8.81
C ALA A 101 -2.22 -5.58 -7.99
N PHE A 102 -2.64 -5.07 -6.84
CA PHE A 102 -1.77 -4.29 -5.95
C PHE A 102 -0.67 -5.13 -5.31
N LEU A 103 -0.95 -6.39 -4.98
CA LEU A 103 0.06 -7.34 -4.50
C LEU A 103 1.12 -7.60 -5.57
N ILE A 104 0.70 -7.87 -6.81
CA ILE A 104 1.63 -8.06 -7.94
C ILE A 104 2.47 -6.80 -8.15
N MET A 105 1.84 -5.62 -8.11
CA MET A 105 2.55 -4.34 -8.24
C MET A 105 3.62 -4.18 -7.16
N LEU A 106 3.30 -4.49 -5.90
CA LEU A 106 4.24 -4.43 -4.77
C LEU A 106 5.41 -5.40 -4.96
N LEU A 107 5.11 -6.68 -5.23
CA LEU A 107 6.14 -7.73 -5.36
C LEU A 107 7.03 -7.52 -6.58
N PHE A 108 6.44 -7.12 -7.72
CA PHE A 108 7.20 -6.83 -8.93
C PHE A 108 8.15 -5.65 -8.74
N SER A 109 7.69 -4.58 -8.09
CA SER A 109 8.54 -3.43 -7.79
C SER A 109 9.66 -3.79 -6.80
N ALA A 110 9.36 -4.58 -5.78
CA ALA A 110 10.35 -5.07 -4.83
C ALA A 110 11.43 -5.94 -5.52
N TRP A 111 11.01 -6.78 -6.46
CA TRP A 111 11.92 -7.59 -7.27
C TRP A 111 12.85 -6.74 -8.15
N GLN A 112 12.34 -5.66 -8.73
CA GLN A 112 13.13 -4.74 -9.55
C GLN A 112 14.16 -3.93 -8.72
N LEU A 113 13.90 -3.74 -7.42
CA LEU A 113 14.82 -3.03 -6.53
C LEU A 113 16.00 -3.93 -6.14
N ASN A 114 15.76 -4.99 -5.41
CA ASN A 114 16.79 -5.96 -5.01
C ASN A 114 16.16 -7.18 -4.29
N GLU A 115 16.98 -8.22 -4.07
CA GLU A 115 16.55 -9.46 -3.39
C GLU A 115 16.09 -9.22 -1.96
N VAL A 116 16.72 -8.31 -1.22
CA VAL A 116 16.36 -7.99 0.17
C VAL A 116 14.97 -7.34 0.23
N ALA A 117 14.68 -6.41 -0.68
CA ALA A 117 13.36 -5.78 -0.77
C ALA A 117 12.28 -6.83 -1.07
N LEU A 118 12.54 -7.76 -1.99
CA LEU A 118 11.61 -8.85 -2.31
C LEU A 118 11.43 -9.78 -1.11
N MET A 119 12.53 -10.19 -0.45
CA MET A 119 12.47 -11.05 0.73
C MET A 119 11.73 -10.40 1.90
N MET A 120 11.79 -9.07 2.04
CA MET A 120 11.12 -8.35 3.12
C MET A 120 9.68 -7.94 2.78
N ALA A 121 9.25 -8.04 1.53
CA ALA A 121 7.93 -7.62 1.07
C ALA A 121 6.75 -8.37 1.74
N TRP A 122 6.97 -9.56 2.30
CA TRP A 122 5.94 -10.29 3.05
C TRP A 122 5.59 -9.64 4.39
N LEU A 123 6.52 -8.88 5.01
CA LEU A 123 6.28 -8.20 6.29
C LEU A 123 5.11 -7.20 6.22
N PRO A 124 5.11 -6.21 5.29
CA PRO A 124 3.97 -5.31 5.15
C PRO A 124 2.69 -6.07 4.75
N VAL A 125 2.78 -7.11 3.93
CA VAL A 125 1.60 -7.90 3.55
C VAL A 125 0.96 -8.55 4.77
N LEU A 126 1.74 -9.18 5.66
CA LEU A 126 1.25 -9.72 6.92
C LEU A 126 0.64 -8.63 7.81
N ALA A 127 1.30 -7.48 7.94
CA ALA A 127 0.78 -6.37 8.72
C ALA A 127 -0.59 -5.89 8.18
N PHE A 128 -0.77 -5.81 6.85
CA PHE A 128 -2.02 -5.41 6.22
C PHE A 128 -3.17 -6.41 6.45
N VAL A 129 -2.84 -7.70 6.57
CA VAL A 129 -3.84 -8.73 6.92
C VAL A 129 -4.16 -8.71 8.41
N ILE A 130 -3.15 -8.59 9.28
CA ILE A 130 -3.31 -8.66 10.73
C ILE A 130 -4.01 -7.40 11.28
N TYR A 131 -3.68 -6.22 10.76
CA TYR A 131 -4.18 -4.94 11.26
C TYR A 131 -5.71 -4.84 11.40
N PRO A 132 -6.53 -5.21 10.39
CA PRO A 132 -7.99 -5.18 10.53
C PRO A 132 -8.53 -6.05 11.67
N TYR A 133 -7.85 -7.14 11.99
CA TYR A 133 -8.23 -8.00 13.09
C TYR A 133 -7.78 -7.43 14.44
N THR A 134 -6.54 -6.95 14.57
CA THR A 134 -6.00 -6.44 15.84
C THR A 134 -6.76 -5.22 16.35
N LYS A 135 -7.22 -4.34 15.46
CA LYS A 135 -8.03 -3.17 15.86
C LYS A 135 -9.37 -3.53 16.54
N ARG A 136 -9.80 -4.80 16.45
CA ARG A 136 -11.03 -5.30 17.08
C ARG A 136 -10.83 -5.67 18.56
N PHE A 137 -9.60 -5.98 18.94
CA PHE A 137 -9.27 -6.53 20.26
C PHE A 137 -8.38 -5.62 21.10
N THR A 138 -7.68 -4.67 20.48
CA THR A 138 -6.73 -3.82 21.18
C THR A 138 -6.59 -2.43 20.59
N TRP A 139 -6.47 -1.45 21.47
CA TRP A 139 -6.09 -0.09 21.09
C TRP A 139 -4.61 -0.01 20.64
N GLY A 140 -3.78 -1.00 21.00
CA GLY A 140 -2.38 -1.11 20.59
C GLY A 140 -2.19 -1.25 19.06
N CYS A 141 -3.25 -1.48 18.28
CA CYS A 141 -3.20 -1.48 16.81
C CYS A 141 -2.69 -0.15 16.21
N HIS A 142 -2.74 0.94 16.98
CA HIS A 142 -2.22 2.25 16.54
C HIS A 142 -0.69 2.39 16.70
N LEU A 143 -0.03 1.37 17.25
CA LEU A 143 1.43 1.32 17.41
C LEU A 143 2.16 0.67 16.21
N TRP A 144 1.40 0.21 15.22
CA TRP A 144 1.94 -0.41 14.00
C TRP A 144 2.36 0.65 12.97
#